data_abd22e78b9484763117ee8c5bddf22fd
#
_entry.id   abd22e78b9484763117ee8c5bddf22fd
#
_cell.length_a   1.000
_cell.length_b   1.000
_cell.length_c   1.000
_cell.angle_alpha   90.00
_cell.angle_beta   90.00
_cell.angle_gamma   90.00
#
_symmetry.space_group_name_H-M   'P 1'
#
loop_
_entity.id
_entity.type
_entity.pdbx_description
1 polymer ?
#
loop_
_entity_poly.entity_id
_entity_poly.type
_entity_poly.pdbx_seq_one_letter_code
_entity_poly.pdbx_strand_id
1 'polypeptide(L)'
;MYHSYADIPDPWDRLRWCRYGLDLLQKEVAAMVGMEEWLYRDLESGIFHRSFTPELADKLAALYGIPVEDILDDYTLFLHRGGVDFLRRY
;
A
#
# COMPACT_ATOMS: atom_id res chain seq x y z
N MET A 1 20.85 1.55 -0.91
CA MET A 1 19.88 2.13 0.03
C MET A 1 19.32 3.43 -0.53
N TYR A 2 18.05 3.68 -0.30
CA TYR A 2 17.40 4.88 -0.81
C TYR A 2 17.67 6.07 0.10
N HIS A 3 17.94 7.23 -0.48
CA HIS A 3 18.20 8.46 0.28
C HIS A 3 16.94 9.20 0.67
N SER A 4 15.88 9.03 -0.12
CA SER A 4 14.59 9.65 0.15
C SER A 4 13.47 8.79 -0.42
N TYR A 5 12.25 9.08 0.03
CA TYR A 5 11.06 8.42 -0.47
C TYR A 5 10.92 8.50 -2.00
N ALA A 6 11.29 9.65 -2.57
CA ALA A 6 11.16 9.87 -4.01
C ALA A 6 12.06 8.97 -4.86
N ASP A 7 13.11 8.40 -4.26
CA ASP A 7 14.07 7.54 -4.97
C ASP A 7 13.58 6.09 -5.07
N ILE A 8 12.51 5.72 -4.37
CA ILE A 8 12.04 4.34 -4.28
C ILE A 8 11.15 4.00 -5.47
N PRO A 9 11.58 3.10 -6.38
CA PRO A 9 10.79 2.78 -7.57
C PRO A 9 9.61 1.86 -7.31
N ASP A 10 9.70 0.94 -6.33
CA ASP A 10 8.71 -0.10 -6.12
C ASP A 10 7.76 0.25 -4.97
N PRO A 11 6.43 0.09 -5.16
CA PRO A 11 5.45 0.42 -4.12
C PRO A 11 5.67 -0.33 -2.81
N TRP A 12 6.01 -1.63 -2.90
CA TRP A 12 6.23 -2.45 -1.70
C TRP A 12 7.45 -1.99 -0.89
N ASP A 13 8.49 -1.50 -1.54
CA ASP A 13 9.64 -0.94 -0.84
C ASP A 13 9.29 0.39 -0.18
N ARG A 14 8.38 1.16 -0.76
CA ARG A 14 7.87 2.39 -0.15
C ARG A 14 7.14 2.10 1.15
N LEU A 15 6.34 1.03 1.19
CA LEU A 15 5.66 0.61 2.41
C LEU A 15 6.67 0.31 3.52
N ARG A 16 7.71 -0.42 3.18
CA ARG A 16 8.77 -0.78 4.13
C ARG A 16 9.50 0.44 4.64
N TRP A 17 9.84 1.35 3.73
CA TRP A 17 10.53 2.59 4.07
C TRP A 17 9.70 3.45 5.04
N CYS A 18 8.40 3.59 4.75
CA CYS A 18 7.50 4.36 5.61
C CYS A 18 7.36 3.72 6.99
N ARG A 19 7.24 2.39 7.03
CA ARG A 19 7.11 1.66 8.30
C ARG A 19 8.35 1.83 9.16
N TYR A 20 9.53 1.72 8.58
CA TYR A 20 10.79 1.93 9.32
C TYR A 20 10.90 3.36 9.83
N GLY A 21 10.43 4.33 9.04
CA GLY A 21 10.43 5.73 9.44
C GLY A 21 9.56 6.00 10.66
N LEU A 22 8.52 5.20 10.88
CA LEU A 22 7.64 5.29 12.04
C LEU A 22 8.06 4.35 13.18
N ASP A 23 9.12 3.57 12.97
CA ASP A 23 9.63 2.61 13.95
C ASP A 23 8.56 1.59 14.37
N LEU A 24 7.80 1.07 13.40
CA LEU A 24 6.72 0.13 13.64
C LEU A 24 7.07 -1.26 13.11
N LEU A 25 6.52 -2.29 13.79
CA LEU A 25 6.57 -3.66 13.30
C LEU A 25 5.41 -3.91 12.33
N GLN A 26 5.55 -4.92 11.48
CA GLN A 26 4.48 -5.27 10.52
C GLN A 26 3.15 -5.55 11.22
N LYS A 27 3.18 -6.27 12.35
CA LYS A 27 1.98 -6.58 13.12
C LYS A 27 1.32 -5.32 13.70
N GLU A 28 2.13 -4.33 14.04
CA GLU A 28 1.61 -3.07 14.59
C GLU A 28 0.89 -2.26 13.51
N VAL A 29 1.47 -2.16 12.32
CA VAL A 29 0.83 -1.48 11.20
C VAL A 29 -0.49 -2.18 10.84
N ALA A 30 -0.47 -3.51 10.74
CA ALA A 30 -1.67 -4.29 10.42
C ALA A 30 -2.79 -4.01 11.43
N ALA A 31 -2.46 -4.00 12.73
CA ALA A 31 -3.45 -3.72 13.78
C ALA A 31 -3.98 -2.29 13.67
N MET A 32 -3.13 -1.33 13.36
CA MET A 32 -3.52 0.09 13.27
C MET A 32 -4.49 0.37 12.13
N VAL A 33 -4.34 -0.33 11.00
CA VAL A 33 -5.22 -0.14 9.85
C VAL A 33 -6.36 -1.17 9.79
N GLY A 34 -6.36 -2.15 10.70
CA GLY A 34 -7.43 -3.13 10.77
C GLY A 34 -7.34 -4.23 9.72
N MET A 35 -6.13 -4.71 9.43
CA MET A 35 -5.93 -5.78 8.46
C MET A 35 -5.14 -6.93 9.08
N GLU A 36 -5.18 -8.09 8.42
CA GLU A 36 -4.42 -9.26 8.85
C GLU A 36 -2.92 -9.04 8.67
N GLU A 37 -2.11 -9.52 9.61
CA GLU A 37 -0.66 -9.36 9.53
C GLU A 37 -0.08 -10.00 8.26
N TRP A 38 -0.57 -11.21 7.90
CA TRP A 38 -0.07 -11.91 6.71
C TRP A 38 -0.31 -11.09 5.44
N LEU A 39 -1.45 -10.39 5.38
CA LEU A 39 -1.80 -9.57 4.23
C LEU A 39 -0.83 -8.40 4.11
N TYR A 40 -0.54 -7.72 5.21
CA TYR A 40 0.40 -6.61 5.19
C TYR A 40 1.82 -7.08 4.84
N ARG A 41 2.24 -8.22 5.41
CA ARG A 41 3.55 -8.81 5.12
C ARG A 41 3.69 -9.10 3.63
N ASP A 42 2.65 -9.64 3.01
CA ASP A 42 2.68 -9.94 1.59
C ASP A 42 2.76 -8.67 0.73
N LEU A 43 2.11 -7.59 1.16
CA LEU A 43 2.22 -6.30 0.47
C LEU A 43 3.68 -5.83 0.42
N GLU A 44 4.40 -5.95 1.53
CA GLU A 44 5.82 -5.58 1.56
C GLU A 44 6.70 -6.52 0.76
N SER A 45 6.19 -7.66 0.36
CA SER A 45 6.87 -8.62 -0.51
C SER A 45 6.48 -8.48 -1.98
N GLY A 46 5.65 -7.49 -2.30
CA GLY A 46 5.20 -7.27 -3.67
C GLY A 46 3.99 -8.11 -4.07
N ILE A 47 3.31 -8.74 -3.11
CA ILE A 47 2.16 -9.60 -3.38
C ILE A 47 0.88 -8.86 -2.96
N PHE A 48 0.06 -8.49 -3.94
CA PHE A 48 -1.21 -7.80 -3.70
C PHE A 48 -2.36 -8.79 -3.83
N HIS A 49 -3.13 -8.93 -2.75
CA HIS A 49 -4.29 -9.81 -2.70
C HIS A 49 -5.58 -9.03 -2.85
N ARG A 50 -6.64 -9.72 -3.30
CA ARG A 50 -7.98 -9.13 -3.38
C ARG A 50 -8.50 -8.67 -2.04
N SER A 51 -8.02 -9.28 -0.94
CA SER A 51 -8.38 -8.87 0.41
C SER A 51 -7.84 -7.50 0.79
N PHE A 52 -6.89 -6.98 0.03
CA PHE A 52 -6.40 -5.60 0.19
C PHE A 52 -7.36 -4.66 -0.52
N THR A 53 -8.40 -4.26 0.19
CA THR A 53 -9.48 -3.44 -0.35
C THR A 53 -9.06 -1.98 -0.52
N PRO A 54 -9.81 -1.19 -1.31
CA PRO A 54 -9.56 0.25 -1.41
C PRO A 54 -9.59 0.96 -0.07
N GLU A 55 -10.47 0.56 0.85
CA GLU A 55 -10.51 1.16 2.20
C GLU A 55 -9.22 0.91 2.97
N LEU A 56 -8.67 -0.30 2.88
CA LEU A 56 -7.39 -0.61 3.54
C LEU A 56 -6.25 0.18 2.92
N ALA A 57 -6.25 0.33 1.60
CA ALA A 57 -5.24 1.12 0.90
C ALA A 57 -5.28 2.58 1.35
N ASP A 58 -6.47 3.16 1.46
CA ASP A 58 -6.64 4.53 1.90
C ASP A 58 -6.19 4.71 3.35
N LYS A 59 -6.51 3.76 4.22
CA LYS A 59 -6.08 3.82 5.63
C LYS A 59 -4.58 3.73 5.76
N LEU A 60 -3.96 2.86 4.96
CA LEU A 60 -2.51 2.71 4.97
C LEU A 60 -1.82 3.97 4.45
N ALA A 61 -2.33 4.55 3.37
CA ALA A 61 -1.82 5.81 2.84
C ALA A 61 -1.94 6.93 3.86
N ALA A 62 -3.07 7.00 4.57
CA ALA A 62 -3.28 8.01 5.62
C ALA A 62 -2.30 7.81 6.78
N LEU A 63 -2.07 6.57 7.20
CA LEU A 63 -1.11 6.28 8.26
C LEU A 63 0.29 6.77 7.90
N TYR A 64 0.71 6.51 6.67
CA TYR A 64 2.04 6.88 6.19
C TYR A 64 2.14 8.31 5.69
N GLY A 65 1.01 9.00 5.53
CA GLY A 65 0.98 10.40 5.08
C GLY A 65 1.42 10.56 3.63
N ILE A 66 1.11 9.60 2.77
CA ILE A 66 1.49 9.61 1.36
C ILE A 66 0.25 9.38 0.48
N PRO A 67 0.30 9.76 -0.80
CA PRO A 67 -0.78 9.46 -1.73
C PRO A 67 -0.92 7.95 -1.95
N VAL A 68 -2.15 7.46 -2.10
CA VAL A 68 -2.39 6.04 -2.33
C VAL A 68 -1.72 5.54 -3.62
N GLU A 69 -1.60 6.40 -4.61
CA GLU A 69 -0.94 6.09 -5.88
C GLU A 69 0.52 5.70 -5.70
N ASP A 70 1.16 6.17 -4.63
CA ASP A 70 2.57 5.91 -4.38
C ASP A 70 2.83 4.55 -3.74
N ILE A 71 1.79 3.87 -3.25
CA ILE A 71 1.92 2.55 -2.60
C ILE A 71 1.23 1.43 -3.37
N LEU A 72 0.58 1.73 -4.48
CA LEU A 72 -0.08 0.74 -5.32
C LEU A 72 0.68 0.60 -6.64
N ASP A 73 0.77 -0.64 -7.15
CA ASP A 73 1.25 -0.84 -8.51
C ASP A 73 0.16 -0.46 -9.50
N ASP A 74 0.50 -0.42 -10.79
CA ASP A 74 -0.43 0.01 -11.82
C ASP A 74 -1.71 -0.81 -11.87
N TYR A 75 -1.59 -2.14 -11.70
CA TYR A 75 -2.76 -3.01 -11.74
C TYR A 75 -3.64 -2.80 -10.51
N THR A 76 -3.04 -2.75 -9.34
CA THR A 76 -3.77 -2.55 -8.09
C THR A 76 -4.42 -1.16 -8.06
N LEU A 77 -3.74 -0.17 -8.60
CA LEU A 77 -4.30 1.18 -8.72
C LEU A 77 -5.51 1.19 -9.66
N PHE A 78 -5.44 0.44 -10.77
CA PHE A 78 -6.56 0.28 -11.69
C PHE A 78 -7.77 -0.32 -10.97
N LEU A 79 -7.57 -1.38 -10.17
CA LEU A 79 -8.64 -1.97 -9.39
C LEU A 79 -9.19 -1.01 -8.34
N HIS A 80 -8.33 -0.24 -7.70
CA HIS A 80 -8.72 0.75 -6.70
C HIS A 80 -9.65 1.80 -7.30
N ARG A 81 -9.45 2.15 -8.57
CA ARG A 81 -10.26 3.13 -9.30
C ARG A 81 -11.53 2.53 -9.91
N GLY A 82 -11.88 1.30 -9.57
CA GLY A 82 -13.10 0.66 -10.05
C GLY A 82 -12.90 -0.35 -11.19
N GLY A 83 -11.66 -0.62 -11.57
CA GLY A 83 -11.36 -1.64 -12.58
C GLY A 83 -12.08 -1.39 -13.89
N VAL A 84 -12.72 -2.45 -14.42
CA VAL A 84 -13.46 -2.35 -15.70
C VAL A 84 -14.61 -1.36 -15.64
N ASP A 85 -15.21 -1.16 -14.48
CA ASP A 85 -16.29 -0.20 -14.31
C ASP A 85 -15.80 1.24 -14.50
N PHE A 86 -14.56 1.51 -14.07
CA PHE A 86 -13.93 2.80 -14.32
C PHE A 86 -13.76 3.04 -15.81
N LEU A 87 -13.29 2.02 -16.56
CA LEU A 87 -13.11 2.13 -18.02
C LEU A 87 -14.43 2.31 -18.76
N ARG A 88 -15.52 1.70 -18.27
CA ARG A 88 -16.82 1.81 -18.92
C ARG A 88 -17.44 3.20 -18.87
N ARG A 89 -16.92 4.07 -18.01
CA ARG A 89 -17.41 5.45 -17.89
C ARG A 89 -16.86 6.38 -18.97
N TYR A 90 -15.92 5.87 -19.73
CA TYR A 90 -15.30 6.58 -20.84
C TYR A 90 -15.58 5.81 -22.13
#